data_a8ef56b05c0d543061898b2a36cf6568
#
_entry.id   a8ef56b05c0d543061898b2a36cf6568
#
_cell.length_a   1.000
_cell.length_b   1.000
_cell.length_c   1.000
_cell.angle_alpha   90.00
_cell.angle_beta   90.00
_cell.angle_gamma   90.00
#
_symmetry.space_group_name_H-M   'P 1'
#
loop_
_entity.id
_entity.type
_entity.pdbx_description
1 polymer ?
#
loop_
_entity_poly.entity_id
_entity_poly.type
_entity_poly.pdbx_seq_one_letter_code
_entity_poly.pdbx_strand_id
1 'polypeptide(L)'
;MSEIGDKIQEKCVAFGDKVIKLNDFLLEQECQREEERYKKSGGGRIPIHLKSVANLSNQLLRSGTSIGANNAEATNAISKADFKSKSFIALKEARESLYWLILLYRNNYIDQDQYKSLYDDCEELVKVFVHRCKKLNEDK
;
A
#
# COMPACT_ATOMS: atom_id res chain seq x y z
N MET A 1 -18.70 -3.68 16.68
CA MET A 1 -18.33 -3.33 15.29
C MET A 1 -19.40 -3.85 14.34
N SER A 2 -19.78 -3.08 13.33
CA SER A 2 -20.78 -3.55 12.36
C SER A 2 -20.17 -4.61 11.43
N GLU A 3 -21.01 -5.48 10.87
CA GLU A 3 -20.57 -6.47 9.87
C GLU A 3 -19.88 -5.81 8.67
N ILE A 4 -20.39 -4.66 8.22
CA ILE A 4 -19.79 -3.86 7.13
C ILE A 4 -18.40 -3.38 7.52
N GLY A 5 -18.22 -2.90 8.74
CA GLY A 5 -16.92 -2.46 9.26
C GLY A 5 -15.90 -3.60 9.31
N ASP A 6 -16.33 -4.79 9.69
CA ASP A 6 -15.47 -5.97 9.70
C ASP A 6 -15.02 -6.37 8.30
N LYS A 7 -15.92 -6.30 7.31
CA LYS A 7 -15.58 -6.59 5.90
C LYS A 7 -14.60 -5.57 5.32
N ILE A 8 -14.73 -4.30 5.67
CA ILE A 8 -13.77 -3.27 5.25
C ILE A 8 -12.40 -3.57 5.85
N GLN A 9 -12.34 -3.91 7.13
CA GLN A 9 -11.07 -4.26 7.77
C GLN A 9 -10.44 -5.50 7.15
N GLU A 10 -11.23 -6.52 6.81
CA GLU A 10 -10.73 -7.71 6.12
C GLU A 10 -10.10 -7.37 4.78
N LYS A 11 -10.72 -6.47 4.00
CA LYS A 11 -10.17 -6.00 2.72
C LYS A 11 -8.88 -5.23 2.92
N CYS A 12 -8.79 -4.40 3.96
CA CYS A 12 -7.56 -3.69 4.30
C CYS A 12 -6.43 -4.66 4.64
N VAL A 13 -6.72 -5.68 5.45
CA VAL A 13 -5.75 -6.72 5.83
C VAL A 13 -5.29 -7.49 4.60
N ALA A 14 -6.22 -7.92 3.75
CA ALA A 14 -5.90 -8.66 2.52
C ALA A 14 -4.99 -7.84 1.60
N PHE A 15 -5.26 -6.54 1.44
CA PHE A 15 -4.41 -5.66 0.65
C PHE A 15 -3.02 -5.52 1.28
N GLY A 16 -2.95 -5.34 2.59
CA GLY A 16 -1.69 -5.30 3.33
C GLY A 16 -0.85 -6.56 3.13
N ASP A 17 -1.48 -7.72 3.17
CA ASP A 17 -0.80 -9.01 2.92
C ASP A 17 -0.21 -9.07 1.51
N LYS A 18 -0.95 -8.63 0.49
CA LYS A 18 -0.46 -8.57 -0.89
C LYS A 18 0.73 -7.62 -1.02
N VAL A 19 0.67 -6.48 -0.36
CA VAL A 19 1.75 -5.47 -0.37
C VAL A 19 3.02 -6.03 0.28
N ILE A 20 2.89 -6.72 1.41
CA ILE A 20 4.01 -7.36 2.11
C ILE A 20 4.68 -8.40 1.18
N LYS A 21 3.88 -9.25 0.55
CA LYS A 21 4.39 -10.27 -0.37
C LYS A 21 5.08 -9.66 -1.58
N LEU A 22 4.51 -8.58 -2.11
CA LEU A 22 5.12 -7.86 -3.22
C LEU A 22 6.47 -7.26 -2.81
N ASN A 23 6.54 -6.64 -1.63
CA ASN A 23 7.78 -6.06 -1.11
C ASN A 23 8.89 -7.13 -1.03
N ASP A 24 8.58 -8.28 -0.45
CA ASP A 24 9.52 -9.38 -0.34
C ASP A 24 9.98 -9.88 -1.72
N PHE A 25 9.05 -10.04 -2.65
CA PHE A 25 9.34 -10.44 -4.02
C PHE A 25 10.27 -9.44 -4.72
N LEU A 26 9.97 -8.15 -4.62
CA LEU A 26 10.77 -7.10 -5.28
C LEU A 26 12.19 -7.04 -4.74
N LEU A 27 12.36 -7.16 -3.43
CA LEU A 27 13.69 -7.14 -2.82
C LEU A 27 14.50 -8.37 -3.20
N GLU A 28 13.88 -9.54 -3.21
CA GLU A 28 14.54 -10.79 -3.64
C GLU A 28 14.94 -10.74 -5.11
N GLN A 29 14.06 -10.28 -5.98
CA GLN A 29 14.34 -10.10 -7.40
C GLN A 29 15.51 -9.15 -7.63
N GLU A 30 15.55 -8.05 -6.88
CA GLU A 30 16.64 -7.08 -7.01
C GLU A 30 17.98 -7.62 -6.48
N CYS A 31 17.94 -8.42 -5.42
CA CYS A 31 19.14 -9.12 -4.94
C CYS A 31 19.71 -10.05 -6.01
N GLN A 32 18.85 -10.79 -6.72
CA GLN A 32 19.28 -11.68 -7.81
C GLN A 32 19.86 -10.88 -8.98
N ARG A 33 19.23 -9.78 -9.37
CA ARG A 33 19.72 -8.88 -10.43
C ARG A 33 21.10 -8.30 -10.09
N GLU A 34 21.30 -7.89 -8.86
CA GLU A 34 22.57 -7.34 -8.39
C GLU A 34 23.67 -8.41 -8.41
N GLU A 35 23.35 -9.62 -8.00
CA GLU A 35 24.30 -10.74 -8.05
C GLU A 35 24.74 -11.05 -9.49
N GLU A 36 23.78 -11.07 -10.42
CA GLU A 36 24.09 -11.28 -11.84
C GLU A 36 24.93 -10.13 -12.41
N ARG A 37 24.60 -8.89 -12.07
CA ARG A 37 25.39 -7.72 -12.48
C ARG A 37 26.82 -7.82 -11.97
N TYR A 38 26.99 -8.14 -10.70
CA TYR A 38 28.31 -8.30 -10.07
C TYR A 38 29.15 -9.37 -10.78
N LYS A 39 28.55 -10.52 -11.08
CA LYS A 39 29.22 -11.61 -11.77
C LYS A 39 29.65 -11.24 -13.19
N LYS A 40 28.86 -10.45 -13.91
CA LYS A 40 29.13 -10.06 -15.32
C LYS A 40 30.13 -8.94 -15.43
N SER A 41 29.99 -7.88 -14.64
CA SER A 41 30.75 -6.63 -14.83
C SER A 41 31.82 -6.38 -13.77
N GLY A 42 31.81 -7.13 -12.68
CA GLY A 42 32.72 -6.88 -11.56
C GLY A 42 32.41 -5.59 -10.82
N GLY A 43 33.42 -5.02 -10.18
CA GLY A 43 33.26 -3.82 -9.37
C GLY A 43 32.63 -4.10 -8.01
N GLY A 44 32.25 -3.04 -7.28
CA GLY A 44 31.59 -3.18 -5.98
C GLY A 44 30.13 -3.58 -6.11
N ARG A 45 29.59 -4.25 -5.10
CA ARG A 45 28.16 -4.52 -4.98
C ARG A 45 27.44 -3.25 -4.52
N ILE A 46 26.28 -2.98 -5.12
CA ILE A 46 25.44 -1.87 -4.71
C ILE A 46 24.47 -2.37 -3.63
N PRO A 47 24.48 -1.80 -2.42
CA PRO A 47 23.52 -2.18 -1.38
C PRO A 47 22.08 -1.98 -1.84
N ILE A 48 21.22 -2.97 -1.62
CA ILE A 48 19.83 -2.96 -2.09
C ILE A 48 19.06 -1.75 -1.57
N HIS A 49 19.30 -1.36 -0.30
CA HIS A 49 18.60 -0.22 0.30
C HIS A 49 18.89 1.14 -0.38
N LEU A 50 19.91 1.21 -1.22
CA LEU A 50 20.23 2.41 -2.00
C LEU A 50 19.52 2.43 -3.36
N LYS A 51 18.88 1.35 -3.75
CA LYS A 51 18.22 1.24 -5.06
C LYS A 51 16.80 1.79 -5.01
N SER A 52 16.39 2.41 -6.12
CA SER A 52 15.05 3.01 -6.24
C SER A 52 13.93 2.04 -5.95
N VAL A 53 14.03 0.80 -6.41
CA VAL A 53 12.99 -0.22 -6.18
C VAL A 53 12.79 -0.49 -4.70
N ALA A 54 13.86 -0.54 -3.91
CA ALA A 54 13.77 -0.74 -2.47
C ALA A 54 13.07 0.44 -1.79
N ASN A 55 13.39 1.67 -2.20
CA ASN A 55 12.77 2.87 -1.65
C ASN A 55 11.29 2.98 -2.03
N LEU A 56 10.95 2.72 -3.29
CA LEU A 56 9.55 2.73 -3.76
C LEU A 56 8.73 1.64 -3.09
N SER A 57 9.28 0.44 -3.00
CA SER A 57 8.63 -0.69 -2.35
C SER A 57 8.37 -0.42 -0.87
N ASN A 58 9.33 0.21 -0.18
CA ASN A 58 9.17 0.59 1.22
C ASN A 58 8.07 1.65 1.40
N GLN A 59 7.95 2.62 0.50
CA GLN A 59 6.87 3.60 0.53
C GLN A 59 5.50 2.92 0.37
N LEU A 60 5.39 1.99 -0.56
CA LEU A 60 4.16 1.22 -0.74
C LEU A 60 3.85 0.36 0.49
N LEU A 61 4.86 -0.30 1.08
CA LEU A 61 4.70 -1.09 2.29
C LEU A 61 4.12 -0.23 3.42
N ARG A 62 4.68 0.95 3.63
CA ARG A 62 4.23 1.87 4.67
C ARG A 62 2.81 2.36 4.44
N SER A 63 2.51 2.89 3.24
CA SER A 63 1.18 3.41 2.93
C SER A 63 0.14 2.29 2.87
N GLY A 64 0.46 1.18 2.23
CA GLY A 64 -0.45 0.05 2.06
C GLY A 64 -0.86 -0.62 3.37
N THR A 65 0.05 -0.72 4.34
CA THR A 65 -0.26 -1.26 5.66
C THR A 65 -0.92 -0.23 6.58
N SER A 66 -0.73 1.05 6.32
CA SER A 66 -1.34 2.13 7.11
C SER A 66 -2.84 2.29 6.87
N ILE A 67 -3.36 1.82 5.74
CA ILE A 67 -4.80 1.88 5.46
C ILE A 67 -5.57 1.12 6.54
N GLY A 68 -5.23 -0.15 6.73
CA GLY A 68 -5.88 -1.00 7.72
C GLY A 68 -5.59 -0.58 9.16
N ALA A 69 -4.38 -0.11 9.44
CA ALA A 69 -4.02 0.41 10.76
C ALA A 69 -4.92 1.60 11.15
N ASN A 70 -5.11 2.56 10.25
CA ASN A 70 -5.96 3.71 10.50
C ASN A 70 -7.44 3.35 10.54
N ASN A 71 -7.87 2.39 9.73
CA ASN A 71 -9.24 1.91 9.81
C ASN A 71 -9.51 1.21 11.15
N ALA A 72 -8.58 0.41 11.64
CA ALA A 72 -8.70 -0.22 12.96
C ALA A 72 -8.80 0.84 14.08
N GLU A 73 -7.99 1.89 14.01
CA GLU A 73 -8.06 3.01 14.96
C GLU A 73 -9.39 3.76 14.84
N ALA A 74 -9.93 3.94 13.61
CA ALA A 74 -11.22 4.57 13.40
C ALA A 74 -12.35 3.80 14.08
N THR A 75 -12.35 2.47 13.97
CA THR A 75 -13.40 1.63 14.59
C THR A 75 -13.35 1.64 16.11
N ASN A 76 -12.22 2.02 16.69
CA ASN A 76 -12.03 2.15 18.14
C ASN A 76 -11.89 3.62 18.57
N ALA A 77 -12.41 4.55 17.75
CA ALA A 77 -12.29 5.98 17.98
C ALA A 77 -13.01 6.41 19.25
N ILE A 78 -12.42 7.38 19.96
CA ILE A 78 -12.95 7.92 21.20
C ILE A 78 -14.00 9.02 20.98
N SER A 79 -14.17 9.46 19.74
CA SER A 79 -15.13 10.52 19.37
C SER A 79 -15.44 10.45 17.88
N LYS A 80 -16.50 11.15 17.45
CA LYS A 80 -16.83 11.30 16.03
C LYS A 80 -15.71 12.03 15.27
N ALA A 81 -15.09 13.02 15.88
CA ALA A 81 -13.98 13.77 15.31
C ALA A 81 -12.76 12.85 15.08
N ASP A 82 -12.47 11.97 16.03
CA ASP A 82 -11.40 10.99 15.92
C ASP A 82 -11.69 9.97 14.81
N PHE A 83 -12.91 9.45 14.76
CA PHE A 83 -13.36 8.53 13.69
C PHE A 83 -13.19 9.19 12.32
N LYS A 84 -13.62 10.42 12.18
CA LYS A 84 -13.48 11.20 10.94
C LYS A 84 -12.01 11.38 10.56
N SER A 85 -11.19 11.81 11.52
CA SER A 85 -9.76 12.02 11.30
C SER A 85 -9.07 10.75 10.80
N LYS A 86 -9.28 9.62 11.48
CA LYS A 86 -8.67 8.34 11.12
C LYS A 86 -9.17 7.83 9.76
N SER A 87 -10.44 8.05 9.45
CA SER A 87 -11.01 7.67 8.15
C SER A 87 -10.39 8.48 6.99
N PHE A 88 -10.15 9.77 7.18
CA PHE A 88 -9.47 10.60 6.19
C PHE A 88 -8.00 10.20 6.00
N ILE A 89 -7.32 9.83 7.09
CA ILE A 89 -5.94 9.33 6.99
C ILE A 89 -5.91 8.02 6.20
N ALA A 90 -6.83 7.08 6.47
CA ALA A 90 -6.94 5.84 5.70
C ALA A 90 -7.13 6.12 4.20
N LEU A 91 -7.99 7.07 3.84
CA LEU A 91 -8.20 7.47 2.45
C LEU A 91 -6.92 8.03 1.83
N LYS A 92 -6.23 8.90 2.53
CA LYS A 92 -4.96 9.48 2.09
C LYS A 92 -3.93 8.39 1.82
N GLU A 93 -3.78 7.43 2.72
CA GLU A 93 -2.83 6.32 2.57
C GLU A 93 -3.20 5.41 1.39
N ALA A 94 -4.49 5.17 1.16
CA ALA A 94 -4.94 4.40 0.01
C ALA A 94 -4.59 5.10 -1.31
N ARG A 95 -4.82 6.41 -1.41
CA ARG A 95 -4.44 7.19 -2.60
C ARG A 95 -2.94 7.23 -2.81
N GLU A 96 -2.17 7.36 -1.75
CA GLU A 96 -0.71 7.31 -1.81
C GLU A 96 -0.23 5.95 -2.33
N SER A 97 -0.86 4.86 -1.89
CA SER A 97 -0.55 3.51 -2.36
C SER A 97 -0.77 3.35 -3.86
N LEU A 98 -1.85 3.93 -4.41
CA LEU A 98 -2.07 3.95 -5.87
C LEU A 98 -0.91 4.62 -6.61
N TYR A 99 -0.41 5.72 -6.08
CA TYR A 99 0.71 6.45 -6.67
C TYR A 99 1.98 5.59 -6.73
N TRP A 100 2.33 4.91 -5.63
CA TRP A 100 3.51 4.04 -5.61
C TRP A 100 3.37 2.85 -6.56
N LEU A 101 2.16 2.28 -6.68
CA LEU A 101 1.88 1.20 -7.63
C LEU A 101 2.10 1.67 -9.08
N ILE A 102 1.63 2.88 -9.41
CA ILE A 102 1.82 3.46 -10.73
C ILE A 102 3.31 3.59 -11.06
N LEU A 103 4.12 4.10 -10.13
CA LEU A 103 5.55 4.27 -10.34
C LEU A 103 6.27 2.93 -10.51
N LEU A 104 5.92 1.93 -9.69
CA LEU A 104 6.50 0.59 -9.81
C LEU A 104 6.19 -0.03 -11.16
N TYR A 105 4.98 0.13 -11.65
CA TYR A 105 4.55 -0.39 -12.95
C TYR A 105 5.22 0.34 -14.10
N ARG A 106 5.21 1.65 -14.09
CA ARG A 106 5.81 2.48 -15.17
C ARG A 106 7.31 2.26 -15.31
N ASN A 107 7.98 1.89 -14.24
CA ASN A 107 9.42 1.63 -14.23
C ASN A 107 9.75 0.14 -14.36
N ASN A 108 8.77 -0.68 -14.75
CA ASN A 108 8.93 -2.11 -15.06
C ASN A 108 9.40 -2.97 -13.89
N TYR A 109 9.13 -2.56 -12.66
CA TYR A 109 9.41 -3.38 -11.48
C TYR A 109 8.34 -4.44 -11.23
N ILE A 110 7.11 -4.17 -11.64
CA ILE A 110 5.99 -5.11 -11.58
C ILE A 110 5.37 -5.26 -12.95
N ASP A 111 4.82 -6.45 -13.23
CA ASP A 111 4.13 -6.73 -14.48
C ASP A 111 2.68 -6.25 -14.46
N GLN A 112 2.00 -6.39 -15.61
CA GLN A 112 0.60 -5.95 -15.75
C GLN A 112 -0.34 -6.69 -14.81
N ASP A 113 -0.15 -7.99 -14.61
CA ASP A 113 -1.01 -8.79 -13.75
C ASP A 113 -0.84 -8.40 -12.28
N GLN A 114 0.38 -8.22 -11.83
CA GLN A 114 0.69 -7.74 -10.48
C GLN A 114 0.09 -6.35 -10.25
N TYR A 115 0.30 -5.45 -11.20
CA TYR A 115 -0.22 -4.09 -11.14
C TYR A 115 -1.73 -4.08 -11.06
N LYS A 116 -2.40 -4.79 -11.99
CA LYS A 116 -3.87 -4.81 -12.05
C LYS A 116 -4.48 -5.35 -10.77
N SER A 117 -3.95 -6.46 -10.26
CA SER A 117 -4.45 -7.08 -9.02
C SER A 117 -4.38 -6.13 -7.84
N LEU A 118 -3.23 -5.49 -7.63
CA LEU A 118 -3.02 -4.58 -6.51
C LEU A 118 -3.74 -3.25 -6.70
N TYR A 119 -3.73 -2.71 -7.91
CA TYR A 119 -4.41 -1.45 -8.22
C TYR A 119 -5.91 -1.56 -8.02
N ASP A 120 -6.53 -2.63 -8.54
CA ASP A 120 -7.98 -2.84 -8.42
C ASP A 120 -8.40 -2.98 -6.94
N ASP A 121 -7.64 -3.73 -6.15
CA ASP A 121 -7.92 -3.88 -4.71
C ASP A 121 -7.78 -2.55 -3.98
N CYS A 122 -6.75 -1.79 -4.29
CA CYS A 122 -6.51 -0.49 -3.67
C CYS A 122 -7.56 0.54 -4.08
N GLU A 123 -7.94 0.56 -5.36
CA GLU A 123 -9.00 1.44 -5.86
C GLU A 123 -10.34 1.16 -5.19
N GLU A 124 -10.65 -0.11 -4.94
CA GLU A 124 -11.85 -0.49 -4.17
C GLU A 124 -11.82 0.13 -2.77
N LEU A 125 -10.67 0.08 -2.09
CA LEU A 125 -10.50 0.70 -0.78
C LEU A 125 -10.66 2.23 -0.86
N VAL A 126 -10.09 2.86 -1.88
CA VAL A 126 -10.27 4.31 -2.11
C VAL A 126 -11.75 4.65 -2.20
N LYS A 127 -12.50 3.91 -3.00
CA LYS A 127 -13.95 4.13 -3.18
C LYS A 127 -14.71 3.99 -1.85
N VAL A 128 -14.39 2.98 -1.06
CA VAL A 128 -14.99 2.74 0.26
C VAL A 128 -14.74 3.95 1.18
N PHE A 129 -13.51 4.40 1.27
CA PHE A 129 -13.15 5.52 2.16
C PHE A 129 -13.62 6.87 1.63
N VAL A 130 -13.69 7.07 0.32
CA VAL A 130 -14.30 8.27 -0.28
C VAL A 130 -15.76 8.35 0.14
N HIS A 131 -16.50 7.24 0.03
CA HIS A 131 -17.90 7.19 0.41
C HIS A 131 -18.08 7.51 1.91
N ARG A 132 -17.28 6.89 2.77
CA ARG A 132 -17.31 7.13 4.22
C ARG A 132 -17.02 8.59 4.56
N CYS A 133 -15.96 9.15 3.99
CA CYS A 133 -15.53 10.52 4.26
C CYS A 133 -16.54 11.55 3.74
N LYS A 134 -17.17 11.29 2.60
CA LYS A 134 -18.23 12.12 2.06
C LYS A 134 -19.43 12.17 3.02
N LYS A 135 -19.87 11.02 3.51
CA LYS A 135 -20.94 10.95 4.52
C LYS A 135 -20.59 11.72 5.79
N LEU A 136 -19.37 11.56 6.29
CA LEU A 136 -18.91 12.26 7.49
C LEU A 136 -18.87 13.77 7.32
N ASN A 137 -18.61 14.27 6.12
CA ASN A 137 -18.68 15.70 5.84
C ASN A 137 -20.10 16.24 5.77
N GLU A 138 -21.07 15.41 5.39
CA GLU A 138 -22.50 15.78 5.35
C GLU A 138 -23.12 15.81 6.75
N ASP A 139 -22.61 14.99 7.67
CA ASP A 139 -23.08 14.90 9.08
C ASP A 139 -22.43 16.01 9.92
N LYS A 140 -22.93 17.22 9.80
CA LYS A 140 -22.48 18.36 10.62
C LYS A 140 -23.38 18.58 11.84
#